data_2a7cae059edbffad1433ba3ff6796d15
#
_entry.id   2a7cae059edbffad1433ba3ff6796d15
#
_cell.length_a   1.000
_cell.length_b   1.000
_cell.length_c   1.000
_cell.angle_alpha   90.00
_cell.angle_beta   90.00
_cell.angle_gamma   90.00
#
_symmetry.space_group_name_H-M   'P 1'
#
loop_
_entity.id
_entity.type
_entity.pdbx_description
1 polymer ?
#
loop_
_entity_poly.entity_id
_entity_poly.type
_entity_poly.pdbx_seq_one_letter_code
_entity_poly.pdbx_strand_id
1 'polypeptide(L)'
;MTDPAGKPRVAITYCTQCGWLLRAAWMAQELLQTFRDDLGEVALVPASGGAFAITCGPVLIWERTRDGGFPDVKALKQRVRDVIEPGRDLGHVDRG
;
A
#
# COMPACT_ATOMS: atom_id res chain seq x y z
N MET A 1 6.69 -8.32 -7.37
CA MET A 1 7.20 -8.19 -8.76
C MET A 1 7.43 -6.73 -9.08
N THR A 2 8.47 -6.42 -9.83
CA THR A 2 8.76 -5.07 -10.28
C THR A 2 8.42 -4.91 -11.75
N ASP A 3 8.18 -3.68 -12.21
CA ASP A 3 7.96 -3.42 -13.62
C ASP A 3 9.29 -3.45 -14.39
N PRO A 4 9.27 -3.34 -15.73
CA PRO A 4 10.49 -3.38 -16.53
C PRO A 4 11.52 -2.29 -16.18
N ALA A 5 11.09 -1.21 -15.57
CA ALA A 5 11.99 -0.13 -15.14
C ALA A 5 12.58 -0.38 -13.75
N GLY A 6 12.30 -1.53 -13.13
CA GLY A 6 12.77 -1.85 -11.80
C GLY A 6 11.98 -1.23 -10.66
N LYS A 7 10.87 -0.59 -10.95
CA LYS A 7 10.04 0.05 -9.92
C LYS A 7 9.15 -1.00 -9.25
N PRO A 8 8.99 -0.90 -7.92
CA PRO A 8 8.19 -1.89 -7.19
C PRO A 8 6.70 -1.81 -7.52
N ARG A 9 6.06 -2.96 -7.39
CA ARG A 9 4.62 -3.08 -7.50
C ARG A 9 4.02 -3.14 -6.10
N VAL A 10 3.03 -2.30 -5.84
CA VAL A 10 2.23 -2.41 -4.62
C VAL A 10 0.96 -3.18 -4.98
N ALA A 11 0.61 -4.16 -4.16
CA ALA A 11 -0.64 -4.90 -4.34
C ALA A 11 -1.46 -4.80 -3.06
N ILE A 12 -2.74 -4.42 -3.22
CA ILE A 12 -3.68 -4.34 -2.12
C ILE A 12 -4.71 -5.43 -2.31
N THR A 13 -4.62 -6.48 -1.50
CA THR A 13 -5.56 -7.60 -1.49
C THR A 13 -6.69 -7.25 -0.55
N TYR A 14 -7.93 -7.38 -1.00
CA TYR A 14 -9.09 -6.98 -0.21
C TYR A 14 -10.23 -7.97 -0.35
N CYS A 15 -11.03 -8.09 0.70
CA CYS A 15 -12.21 -8.95 0.70
C CYS A 15 -13.34 -8.27 -0.06
N THR A 16 -13.84 -8.93 -1.12
CA THR A 16 -14.94 -8.37 -1.93
C THR A 16 -16.26 -8.36 -1.17
N GLN A 17 -16.55 -9.45 -0.49
CA GLN A 17 -17.82 -9.59 0.25
C GLN A 17 -17.90 -8.67 1.46
N CYS A 18 -16.76 -8.25 1.97
CA CYS A 18 -16.69 -7.32 3.11
C CYS A 18 -16.94 -5.87 2.71
N GLY A 19 -16.99 -5.59 1.41
CA GLY A 19 -17.21 -4.25 0.93
C GLY A 19 -16.00 -3.32 1.04
N TRP A 20 -14.79 -3.88 0.97
CA TRP A 20 -13.57 -3.10 1.20
C TRP A 20 -12.93 -2.54 -0.06
N LEU A 21 -13.61 -2.65 -1.21
CA LEU A 21 -13.06 -2.13 -2.48
C LEU A 21 -12.78 -0.62 -2.41
N LEU A 22 -13.74 0.15 -1.94
CA LEU A 22 -13.56 1.61 -1.92
C LEU A 22 -12.44 2.03 -0.99
N ARG A 23 -12.28 1.33 0.12
CA ARG A 23 -11.17 1.55 1.04
C ARG A 23 -9.83 1.25 0.37
N ALA A 24 -9.75 0.11 -0.31
CA ALA A 24 -8.52 -0.29 -1.00
C ALA A 24 -8.21 0.67 -2.17
N ALA A 25 -9.22 1.06 -2.92
CA ALA A 25 -9.05 1.98 -4.04
C ALA A 25 -8.59 3.36 -3.57
N TRP A 26 -9.13 3.85 -2.46
CA TRP A 26 -8.69 5.11 -1.89
C TRP A 26 -7.20 5.06 -1.50
N MET A 27 -6.79 3.97 -0.86
CA MET A 27 -5.39 3.78 -0.50
C MET A 27 -4.49 3.75 -1.73
N ALA A 28 -4.94 3.09 -2.81
CA ALA A 28 -4.19 3.04 -4.07
C ALA A 28 -3.99 4.44 -4.63
N GLN A 29 -5.03 5.26 -4.63
CA GLN A 29 -4.94 6.63 -5.12
C GLN A 29 -3.96 7.46 -4.28
N GLU A 30 -4.01 7.31 -2.96
CA GLU A 30 -3.11 8.03 -2.07
C GLU A 30 -1.64 7.64 -2.32
N LEU A 31 -1.39 6.36 -2.52
CA LEU A 31 -0.03 5.90 -2.80
C LEU A 31 0.48 6.39 -4.15
N LEU A 32 -0.36 6.32 -5.18
CA LEU A 32 0.01 6.79 -6.51
C LEU A 32 0.25 8.30 -6.53
N GLN A 33 -0.54 9.04 -5.77
CA GLN A 33 -0.38 10.48 -5.66
C GLN A 33 0.94 10.86 -4.97
N THR A 34 1.27 10.17 -3.90
CA THR A 34 2.45 10.48 -3.08
C THR A 34 3.74 10.03 -3.75
N PHE A 35 3.76 8.82 -4.30
CA PHE A 35 5.00 8.23 -4.81
C PHE A 35 5.16 8.33 -6.32
N ARG A 36 4.08 8.70 -7.03
CA ARG A 36 4.14 9.01 -8.47
C ARG A 36 5.00 8.02 -9.25
N ASP A 37 6.13 8.50 -9.75
CA ASP A 37 6.99 7.71 -10.62
C ASP A 37 7.86 6.69 -9.88
N ASP A 38 7.81 6.68 -8.56
CA ASP A 38 8.60 5.73 -7.77
C ASP A 38 7.98 4.33 -7.72
N LEU A 39 6.69 4.22 -8.06
CA LEU A 39 5.99 2.92 -8.11
C LEU A 39 5.74 2.51 -9.53
N GLY A 40 5.89 1.22 -9.81
CA GLY A 40 5.58 0.68 -11.12
C GLY A 40 4.08 0.56 -11.35
N GLU A 41 3.36 0.14 -10.32
CA GLU A 41 1.90 0.05 -10.36
C GLU A 41 1.36 -0.12 -8.94
N VAL A 42 0.06 0.15 -8.78
CA VAL A 42 -0.67 -0.26 -7.58
C VAL A 42 -1.85 -1.09 -8.05
N ALA A 43 -1.88 -2.36 -7.65
CA ALA A 43 -2.91 -3.30 -8.05
C ALA A 43 -3.92 -3.51 -6.95
N LEU A 44 -5.19 -3.67 -7.34
CA LEU A 44 -6.28 -4.06 -6.44
C LEU A 44 -6.57 -5.53 -6.72
N VAL A 45 -6.42 -6.38 -5.70
CA VAL A 45 -6.50 -7.83 -5.84
C VAL A 45 -7.71 -8.34 -5.06
N PRO A 46 -8.79 -8.75 -5.74
CA PRO A 46 -9.98 -9.26 -5.06
C PRO A 46 -9.69 -10.58 -4.35
N ALA A 47 -10.24 -10.72 -3.15
CA ALA A 47 -10.09 -11.92 -2.35
C ALA A 47 -11.36 -12.15 -1.54
N SER A 48 -11.31 -13.06 -0.58
CA SER A 48 -12.46 -13.41 0.26
C SER A 48 -12.01 -13.66 1.69
N GLY A 49 -12.96 -14.01 2.57
CA GLY A 49 -12.64 -14.42 3.92
C GLY A 49 -12.08 -13.35 4.84
N GLY A 50 -12.42 -12.10 4.60
CA GLY A 50 -11.94 -11.01 5.42
C GLY A 50 -10.48 -10.64 5.18
N ALA A 51 -9.92 -11.03 4.05
CA ALA A 51 -8.52 -10.73 3.73
C ALA A 51 -8.31 -9.24 3.48
N PHE A 52 -7.27 -8.70 4.07
CA PHE A 52 -6.77 -7.37 3.72
C PHE A 52 -5.28 -7.33 3.97
N ALA A 53 -4.51 -7.20 2.90
CA ALA A 53 -3.05 -7.21 2.96
C ALA A 53 -2.47 -6.30 1.90
N ILE A 54 -1.35 -5.67 2.20
CA ILE A 54 -0.66 -4.78 1.27
C ILE A 54 0.79 -5.22 1.17
N THR A 55 1.24 -5.48 -0.05
CA THR A 55 2.64 -5.81 -0.31
C THR A 55 3.28 -4.72 -1.15
N CYS A 56 4.57 -4.53 -0.97
CA CYS A 56 5.40 -3.67 -1.81
C CYS A 56 6.57 -4.51 -2.28
N GLY A 57 6.54 -4.90 -3.56
CA GLY A 57 7.47 -5.91 -4.04
C GLY A 57 7.31 -7.19 -3.24
N PRO A 58 8.40 -7.78 -2.71
CA PRO A 58 8.33 -9.01 -1.93
C PRO A 58 7.99 -8.78 -0.45
N VAL A 59 7.82 -7.52 -0.03
CA VAL A 59 7.64 -7.19 1.39
C VAL A 59 6.16 -7.03 1.73
N LEU A 60 5.71 -7.78 2.75
CA LEU A 60 4.37 -7.60 3.29
C LEU A 60 4.39 -6.42 4.26
N ILE A 61 3.86 -5.28 3.84
CA ILE A 61 3.91 -4.05 4.65
C ILE A 61 2.72 -3.91 5.59
N TRP A 62 1.60 -4.56 5.28
CA TRP A 62 0.43 -4.53 6.17
C TRP A 62 -0.40 -5.79 6.00
N GLU A 63 -0.92 -6.30 7.11
CA GLU A 63 -1.88 -7.40 7.09
C GLU A 63 -2.85 -7.19 8.26
N ARG A 64 -4.14 -7.19 7.96
CA ARG A 64 -5.20 -6.78 8.88
C ARG A 64 -5.15 -7.50 10.24
N THR A 65 -4.97 -8.81 10.22
CA THR A 65 -4.94 -9.59 11.46
C THR A 65 -3.67 -9.33 12.24
N ARG A 66 -2.53 -9.34 11.55
CA ARG A 66 -1.23 -9.09 12.17
C ARG A 66 -1.14 -7.70 12.78
N ASP A 67 -1.65 -6.69 12.05
CA ASP A 67 -1.48 -5.29 12.43
C ASP A 67 -2.70 -4.69 13.14
N GLY A 68 -3.76 -5.49 13.33
CA GLY A 68 -4.89 -5.09 14.14
C GLY A 68 -5.85 -4.11 13.48
N GLY A 69 -6.17 -4.32 12.21
CA GLY A 69 -7.14 -3.49 11.51
C GLY A 69 -6.59 -2.92 10.21
N PHE A 70 -6.98 -1.69 9.89
CA PHE A 70 -6.58 -1.03 8.64
C PHE A 70 -5.57 0.08 8.94
N PRO A 71 -4.61 0.31 8.03
CA PRO A 71 -3.68 1.41 8.24
C PRO A 71 -4.37 2.74 7.98
N ASP A 72 -3.99 3.78 8.74
CA ASP A 72 -4.31 5.12 8.29
C ASP A 72 -3.34 5.48 7.15
N VAL A 73 -3.65 6.55 6.43
CA VAL A 73 -2.89 6.89 5.24
C VAL A 73 -1.46 7.30 5.56
N LYS A 74 -1.26 7.92 6.72
CA LYS A 74 0.08 8.32 7.15
C LYS A 74 0.96 7.10 7.41
N ALA A 75 0.46 6.13 8.18
CA ALA A 75 1.21 4.91 8.47
C ALA A 75 1.49 4.13 7.19
N LEU A 76 0.50 4.04 6.29
CA LEU A 76 0.67 3.34 5.03
C LEU A 76 1.77 3.95 4.19
N LYS A 77 1.77 5.26 4.02
CA LYS A 77 2.78 5.96 3.23
C LYS A 77 4.17 5.79 3.83
N GLN A 78 4.27 5.86 5.15
CA GLN A 78 5.55 5.67 5.82
C GLN A 78 6.10 4.26 5.63
N ARG A 79 5.24 3.25 5.68
CA ARG A 79 5.67 1.86 5.48
C ARG A 79 6.13 1.61 4.05
N VAL A 80 5.45 2.19 3.06
CA VAL A 80 5.87 2.09 1.66
C VAL A 80 7.22 2.79 1.47
N ARG A 81 7.34 4.02 1.99
CA ARG A 81 8.60 4.77 1.95
C ARG A 81 9.75 3.96 2.52
N ASP A 82 9.54 3.30 3.65
CA ASP A 82 10.59 2.55 4.31
C ASP A 82 11.09 1.37 3.47
N VAL A 83 10.29 0.88 2.55
CA VAL A 83 10.70 -0.19 1.63
C VAL A 83 11.45 0.39 0.43
N ILE A 84 10.95 1.48 -0.15
CA ILE A 84 11.50 1.99 -1.41
C ILE A 84 12.63 3.01 -1.22
N GLU A 85 12.57 3.81 -0.15
CA GLU A 85 13.58 4.84 0.09
C GLU A 85 13.53 5.27 1.57
N PRO A 86 14.14 4.50 2.47
CA PRO A 86 13.96 4.69 3.93
C PRO A 86 14.27 6.09 4.47
N GLY A 87 15.20 6.81 3.85
CA GLY A 87 15.58 8.14 4.32
C GLY A 87 14.73 9.28 3.80
N ARG A 88 13.73 8.99 2.96
CA ARG A 88 12.95 10.04 2.30
C ARG A 88 11.97 10.72 3.25
N ASP A 89 12.01 12.05 3.26
CA ASP A 89 11.06 12.86 4.02
C ASP A 89 9.76 13.00 3.20
N LEU A 90 8.64 12.63 3.79
CA LEU A 90 7.33 12.75 3.16
C LEU A 90 6.61 14.06 3.51
N GLY A 91 7.35 15.04 4.05
CA GLY A 91 6.80 16.33 4.37
C GLY A 91 5.84 16.28 5.54
N HIS A 92 4.65 16.86 5.37
CA HIS A 92 3.68 16.93 6.47
C HIS A 92 3.23 15.54 6.97
N VAL A 93 3.36 14.51 6.16
CA VAL A 93 3.01 13.14 6.56
C VAL A 93 3.92 12.68 7.70
N ASP A 94 5.22 12.99 7.61
CA ASP A 94 6.16 12.62 8.66
C ASP A 94 6.14 13.57 9.85
N ARG A 95 5.74 14.81 9.65
CA ARG A 95 5.74 15.84 10.68
C ARG A 95 4.41 15.99 11.41
N GLY A 96 3.36 15.58 10.75
CA GLY A 96 2.01 15.72 11.26
C GLY A 96 1.60 14.57 12.12
#